data_0cea91b88f991b1e7ce9922e549c5bd0
#
_entry.id   0cea91b88f991b1e7ce9922e549c5bd0
#
_cell.length_a   1.000
_cell.length_b   1.000
_cell.length_c   1.000
_cell.angle_alpha   90.00
_cell.angle_beta   90.00
_cell.angle_gamma   90.00
#
_symmetry.space_group_name_H-M   'P 1'
#
loop_
_entity.id
_entity.type
_entity.pdbx_description
1 polymer ?
#
loop_
_entity_poly.entity_id
_entity_poly.type
_entity_poly.pdbx_seq_one_letter_code
_entity_poly.pdbx_strand_id
1 'polypeptide(L)'
;MQRPSKLLIVDDEKDIRNLMQEIFEEEGYQVETAANGVQAQTAWRKRLPDVVFLDVWMPDIDGISLLKEMQKEHVLDHAKVVMMSGHGTIETAIEATKLGAYDFLEKPLSLAKLIVTAERAIEHGRLHQENRQLKQNQPDQVLPVGKSKMMVQLRETIERLSKFTMPILITGESGSGRRHLAKALHKTGIRKEFALIEISAVDLNRYVQEEGYHQLNNLMREVDNGTLVVSHLEQLSVESQHVLADILQYQRYQPHASLEEVILDVRIIGLSKGNLEHHVLHGEFREDLYQRLKVMPIDIPALRQHTEDIPELVEYFVEHFVTREGLEYRHFSVPAQNALRQYGWAGNLKELQNLIQRLLILGSGDVTDSEIKNALIKTENTAESTSAIDTTVLLKEAKDRLEASYLSQLLRETGGNVSETAKRSGIDRTNLYRKLKSLGIDPKNPI
;
A
#
# COMPACT_ATOMS: atom_id res chain seq x y z
N MET A 1 -31.16 22.22 0.29
CA MET A 1 -30.55 23.55 0.31
C MET A 1 -29.06 23.41 0.41
N GLN A 2 -28.30 23.82 -0.60
CA GLN A 2 -26.85 23.83 -0.55
C GLN A 2 -26.36 24.81 0.51
N ARG A 3 -25.34 24.44 1.30
CA ARG A 3 -24.70 25.38 2.24
C ARG A 3 -24.05 26.49 1.43
N PRO A 4 -24.26 27.80 1.82
CA PRO A 4 -23.56 28.88 1.17
C PRO A 4 -22.05 28.72 1.31
N SER A 5 -21.32 28.88 0.21
CA SER A 5 -19.86 28.77 0.19
C SER A 5 -19.23 29.88 0.99
N LYS A 6 -18.11 29.57 1.68
CA LYS A 6 -17.42 30.51 2.56
C LYS A 6 -16.16 31.06 1.89
N LEU A 7 -16.06 32.38 1.83
CA LEU A 7 -14.91 33.11 1.33
C LEU A 7 -14.13 33.75 2.48
N LEU A 8 -12.82 33.74 2.41
CA LEU A 8 -11.94 34.53 3.27
C LEU A 8 -11.19 35.55 2.40
N ILE A 9 -11.31 36.82 2.75
CA ILE A 9 -10.61 37.92 2.07
C ILE A 9 -9.49 38.41 2.99
N VAL A 10 -8.27 38.37 2.52
CA VAL A 10 -7.08 38.78 3.27
C VAL A 10 -6.37 39.87 2.50
N ASP A 11 -6.46 41.10 2.99
CA ASP A 11 -5.90 42.29 2.37
C ASP A 11 -5.68 43.35 3.45
N ASP A 12 -4.64 44.14 3.44
CA ASP A 12 -4.38 45.18 4.45
C ASP A 12 -5.20 46.46 4.18
N GLU A 13 -5.60 46.68 2.93
CA GLU A 13 -6.42 47.81 2.52
C GLU A 13 -7.90 47.62 2.92
N LYS A 14 -8.38 48.43 3.87
CA LYS A 14 -9.74 48.33 4.39
C LYS A 14 -10.82 48.53 3.32
N ASP A 15 -10.56 49.45 2.39
CA ASP A 15 -11.54 49.79 1.34
C ASP A 15 -11.71 48.64 0.35
N ILE A 16 -10.65 47.95 0.02
CA ILE A 16 -10.66 46.75 -0.83
C ILE A 16 -11.42 45.63 -0.12
N ARG A 17 -11.13 45.37 1.16
CA ARG A 17 -11.84 44.33 1.93
C ARG A 17 -13.34 44.60 1.98
N ASN A 18 -13.74 45.83 2.28
CA ASN A 18 -15.17 46.22 2.36
C ASN A 18 -15.87 46.06 1.01
N LEU A 19 -15.23 46.52 -0.06
CA LEU A 19 -15.77 46.38 -1.42
C LEU A 19 -15.95 44.91 -1.81
N MET A 20 -14.96 44.12 -1.60
CA MET A 20 -15.05 42.68 -1.92
C MET A 20 -16.05 41.94 -1.03
N GLN A 21 -16.16 42.32 0.24
CA GLN A 21 -17.17 41.77 1.14
C GLN A 21 -18.59 42.11 0.64
N GLU A 22 -18.91 43.35 0.31
CA GLU A 22 -20.21 43.75 -0.23
C GLU A 22 -20.54 42.97 -1.50
N ILE A 23 -19.60 42.91 -2.45
CA ILE A 23 -19.78 42.19 -3.71
C ILE A 23 -20.14 40.71 -3.48
N PHE A 24 -19.37 40.00 -2.66
CA PHE A 24 -19.58 38.57 -2.46
C PHE A 24 -20.77 38.24 -1.54
N GLU A 25 -21.14 39.13 -0.60
CA GLU A 25 -22.36 39.00 0.20
C GLU A 25 -23.63 39.22 -0.65
N GLU A 26 -23.60 40.15 -1.61
CA GLU A 26 -24.69 40.36 -2.58
C GLU A 26 -24.90 39.11 -3.47
N GLU A 27 -23.80 38.39 -3.83
CA GLU A 27 -23.87 37.13 -4.58
C GLU A 27 -24.24 35.91 -3.70
N GLY A 28 -24.49 36.13 -2.39
CA GLY A 28 -25.00 35.12 -1.48
C GLY A 28 -23.93 34.25 -0.82
N TYR A 29 -22.65 34.63 -0.87
CA TYR A 29 -21.55 33.96 -0.18
C TYR A 29 -21.47 34.38 1.29
N GLN A 30 -20.93 33.49 2.14
CA GLN A 30 -20.52 33.84 3.50
C GLN A 30 -19.08 34.37 3.48
N VAL A 31 -18.93 35.67 3.81
CA VAL A 31 -17.63 36.32 3.74
C VAL A 31 -17.05 36.56 5.13
N GLU A 32 -15.78 36.21 5.32
CA GLU A 32 -14.97 36.58 6.47
C GLU A 32 -13.77 37.37 5.97
N THR A 33 -13.41 38.45 6.69
CA THR A 33 -12.31 39.33 6.29
C THR A 33 -11.18 39.30 7.31
N ALA A 34 -9.94 39.41 6.86
CA ALA A 34 -8.75 39.54 7.68
C ALA A 34 -7.87 40.69 7.17
N ALA A 35 -7.40 41.52 8.09
CA ALA A 35 -6.55 42.66 7.76
C ALA A 35 -5.05 42.37 7.74
N ASN A 36 -4.66 41.17 8.13
CA ASN A 36 -3.27 40.74 8.22
C ASN A 36 -3.16 39.20 8.33
N GLY A 37 -1.95 38.68 8.26
CA GLY A 37 -1.68 37.25 8.30
C GLY A 37 -2.13 36.58 9.58
N VAL A 38 -1.98 37.20 10.74
CA VAL A 38 -2.35 36.62 12.06
C VAL A 38 -3.89 36.45 12.13
N GLN A 39 -4.66 37.43 11.65
CA GLN A 39 -6.10 37.31 11.58
C GLN A 39 -6.54 36.23 10.60
N ALA A 40 -5.88 36.14 9.46
CA ALA A 40 -6.13 35.11 8.46
C ALA A 40 -5.89 33.69 9.05
N GLN A 41 -4.79 33.48 9.74
CA GLN A 41 -4.51 32.21 10.43
C GLN A 41 -5.61 31.86 11.46
N THR A 42 -6.04 32.84 12.23
CA THR A 42 -7.11 32.63 13.21
C THR A 42 -8.42 32.26 12.54
N ALA A 43 -8.74 32.90 11.40
CA ALA A 43 -9.96 32.65 10.64
C ALA A 43 -10.00 31.22 10.08
N TRP A 44 -8.98 30.77 9.36
CA TRP A 44 -9.01 29.41 8.77
C TRP A 44 -8.87 28.30 9.81
N ARG A 45 -8.15 28.51 10.92
CA ARG A 45 -8.08 27.54 12.02
C ARG A 45 -9.40 27.38 12.75
N LYS A 46 -10.19 28.44 12.84
CA LYS A 46 -11.54 28.42 13.42
C LYS A 46 -12.53 27.70 12.50
N ARG A 47 -12.46 27.96 11.21
CA ARG A 47 -13.31 27.33 10.21
C ARG A 47 -12.70 27.47 8.82
N LEU A 48 -12.41 26.36 8.18
CA LEU A 48 -11.84 26.31 6.84
C LEU A 48 -12.76 27.01 5.82
N PRO A 49 -12.24 27.96 5.01
CA PRO A 49 -12.95 28.55 3.89
C PRO A 49 -12.94 27.64 2.66
N ASP A 50 -13.86 27.87 1.71
CA ASP A 50 -13.85 27.21 0.41
C ASP A 50 -12.88 27.90 -0.56
N VAL A 51 -12.84 29.26 -0.52
CA VAL A 51 -11.89 30.08 -1.30
C VAL A 51 -11.28 31.15 -0.42
N VAL A 52 -9.99 31.43 -0.65
CA VAL A 52 -9.27 32.54 -0.02
C VAL A 52 -8.77 33.48 -1.10
N PHE A 53 -9.14 34.75 -1.01
CA PHE A 53 -8.51 35.83 -1.74
C PHE A 53 -7.41 36.42 -0.87
N LEU A 54 -6.16 36.36 -1.32
CA LEU A 54 -4.97 36.69 -0.51
C LEU A 54 -4.11 37.73 -1.22
N ASP A 55 -3.96 38.89 -0.59
CA ASP A 55 -3.02 39.89 -1.09
C ASP A 55 -1.57 39.43 -0.92
N VAL A 56 -0.73 39.74 -1.93
CA VAL A 56 0.69 39.44 -1.90
C VAL A 56 1.44 40.37 -0.95
N TRP A 57 1.08 41.64 -0.93
CA TRP A 57 1.79 42.69 -0.20
C TRP A 57 1.04 43.09 1.06
N MET A 58 1.46 42.64 2.21
CA MET A 58 0.92 43.01 3.51
C MET A 58 2.06 43.37 4.48
N PRO A 59 1.83 44.28 5.43
CA PRO A 59 2.92 44.83 6.26
C PRO A 59 3.49 43.87 7.31
N ASP A 60 2.74 42.84 7.73
CA ASP A 60 3.15 41.91 8.76
C ASP A 60 3.81 40.62 8.20
N ILE A 61 3.08 39.90 7.38
CA ILE A 61 3.52 38.68 6.70
C ILE A 61 3.11 38.80 5.23
N ASP A 62 4.05 38.62 4.31
CA ASP A 62 3.71 38.65 2.89
C ASP A 62 2.83 37.44 2.49
N GLY A 63 1.98 37.65 1.48
CA GLY A 63 1.02 36.62 1.06
C GLY A 63 1.65 35.33 0.55
N ILE A 64 2.86 35.36 -0.01
CA ILE A 64 3.59 34.17 -0.46
C ILE A 64 4.04 33.34 0.75
N SER A 65 4.54 33.99 1.80
CA SER A 65 4.88 33.31 3.06
C SER A 65 3.65 32.69 3.72
N LEU A 66 2.52 33.41 3.69
CA LEU A 66 1.25 32.91 4.22
C LEU A 66 0.73 31.71 3.43
N LEU A 67 0.86 31.71 2.10
CA LEU A 67 0.54 30.56 1.23
C LEU A 67 1.39 29.34 1.56
N LYS A 68 2.70 29.51 1.85
CA LYS A 68 3.60 28.44 2.30
C LYS A 68 3.14 27.85 3.65
N GLU A 69 2.64 28.66 4.56
CA GLU A 69 2.07 28.18 5.81
C GLU A 69 0.77 27.41 5.60
N MET A 70 -0.13 27.92 4.75
CA MET A 70 -1.37 27.23 4.37
C MET A 70 -1.08 25.87 3.74
N GLN A 71 -0.01 25.75 2.96
CA GLN A 71 0.46 24.47 2.41
C GLN A 71 0.92 23.52 3.51
N LYS A 72 1.75 23.98 4.47
CA LYS A 72 2.23 23.18 5.60
C LYS A 72 1.10 22.70 6.52
N GLU A 73 0.08 23.53 6.72
CA GLU A 73 -1.09 23.20 7.54
C GLU A 73 -2.17 22.43 6.76
N HIS A 74 -1.90 22.00 5.53
CA HIS A 74 -2.86 21.27 4.67
C HIS A 74 -4.15 22.02 4.37
N VAL A 75 -4.16 23.34 4.47
CA VAL A 75 -5.33 24.19 4.16
C VAL A 75 -5.65 24.14 2.68
N LEU A 76 -4.62 24.09 1.80
CA LEU A 76 -4.76 24.00 0.34
C LEU A 76 -5.47 22.74 -0.15
N ASP A 77 -5.52 21.70 0.67
CA ASP A 77 -6.26 20.47 0.37
C ASP A 77 -7.78 20.70 0.35
N HIS A 78 -8.25 21.75 1.04
CA HIS A 78 -9.66 22.07 1.22
C HIS A 78 -10.05 23.41 0.63
N ALA A 79 -9.19 24.43 0.74
CA ALA A 79 -9.42 25.78 0.27
C ALA A 79 -8.68 26.07 -1.04
N LYS A 80 -9.30 26.79 -1.97
CA LYS A 80 -8.62 27.32 -3.16
C LYS A 80 -8.14 28.73 -2.88
N VAL A 81 -6.85 29.00 -3.08
CA VAL A 81 -6.24 30.31 -2.83
C VAL A 81 -6.06 31.05 -4.14
N VAL A 82 -6.67 32.27 -4.22
CA VAL A 82 -6.49 33.18 -5.31
C VAL A 82 -5.64 34.36 -4.81
N MET A 83 -4.46 34.49 -5.39
CA MET A 83 -3.53 35.55 -5.01
C MET A 83 -3.94 36.87 -5.69
N MET A 84 -3.79 38.02 -5.00
CA MET A 84 -4.06 39.35 -5.51
C MET A 84 -2.80 40.21 -5.41
N SER A 85 -2.50 41.05 -6.41
CA SER A 85 -1.33 41.96 -6.32
C SER A 85 -1.51 43.21 -7.16
N GLY A 86 -1.09 44.34 -6.60
CA GLY A 86 -1.04 45.63 -7.31
C GLY A 86 0.22 45.84 -8.16
N HIS A 87 1.26 45.08 -7.92
CA HIS A 87 2.55 45.11 -8.62
C HIS A 87 3.07 43.71 -8.86
N GLY A 88 2.22 42.82 -9.42
CA GLY A 88 2.57 41.45 -9.68
C GLY A 88 3.58 41.32 -10.83
N THR A 89 4.78 40.87 -10.55
CA THR A 89 5.67 40.42 -11.61
C THR A 89 5.26 39.01 -12.06
N ILE A 90 5.58 38.65 -13.29
CA ILE A 90 5.38 37.29 -13.82
C ILE A 90 6.05 36.25 -12.91
N GLU A 91 7.17 36.58 -12.29
CA GLU A 91 7.92 35.73 -11.37
C GLU A 91 7.11 35.39 -10.10
N THR A 92 6.43 36.40 -9.51
CA THR A 92 5.57 36.22 -8.31
C THR A 92 4.37 35.33 -8.62
N ALA A 93 3.76 35.48 -9.80
CA ALA A 93 2.65 34.62 -10.23
C ALA A 93 3.09 33.17 -10.44
N ILE A 94 4.28 32.95 -11.02
CA ILE A 94 4.87 31.61 -11.20
C ILE A 94 5.18 30.98 -9.84
N GLU A 95 5.77 31.74 -8.89
CA GLU A 95 6.06 31.23 -7.54
C GLU A 95 4.77 30.84 -6.81
N ALA A 96 3.76 31.69 -6.83
CA ALA A 96 2.46 31.40 -6.22
C ALA A 96 1.82 30.12 -6.78
N THR A 97 1.86 29.95 -8.11
CA THR A 97 1.32 28.75 -8.77
C THR A 97 2.10 27.48 -8.36
N LYS A 98 3.44 27.54 -8.28
CA LYS A 98 4.26 26.42 -7.80
C LYS A 98 3.97 26.04 -6.34
N LEU A 99 3.57 26.98 -5.52
CA LEU A 99 3.19 26.77 -4.13
C LEU A 99 1.75 26.30 -3.94
N GLY A 100 0.99 26.15 -5.04
CA GLY A 100 -0.36 25.61 -5.02
C GLY A 100 -1.48 26.65 -5.00
N ALA A 101 -1.19 27.91 -5.35
CA ALA A 101 -2.25 28.88 -5.61
C ALA A 101 -3.11 28.44 -6.80
N TYR A 102 -4.43 28.63 -6.69
CA TYR A 102 -5.39 28.28 -7.73
C TYR A 102 -5.32 29.25 -8.91
N ASP A 103 -5.24 30.57 -8.62
CA ASP A 103 -5.18 31.62 -9.63
C ASP A 103 -4.45 32.86 -9.07
N PHE A 104 -4.15 33.81 -9.97
CA PHE A 104 -3.49 35.06 -9.65
C PHE A 104 -4.24 36.22 -10.32
N LEU A 105 -4.63 37.22 -9.54
CA LEU A 105 -5.36 38.42 -10.00
C LEU A 105 -4.51 39.66 -9.82
N GLU A 106 -4.40 40.47 -10.87
CA GLU A 106 -3.77 41.79 -10.84
C GLU A 106 -4.76 42.87 -10.45
N LYS A 107 -4.40 43.71 -9.49
CA LYS A 107 -5.15 44.92 -9.14
C LYS A 107 -4.91 46.03 -10.21
N PRO A 108 -5.92 46.81 -10.67
CA PRO A 108 -7.25 46.92 -10.09
C PRO A 108 -8.20 45.78 -10.45
N LEU A 109 -8.90 45.28 -9.43
CA LEU A 109 -9.81 44.15 -9.55
C LEU A 109 -11.13 44.56 -10.23
N SER A 110 -11.51 43.88 -11.29
CA SER A 110 -12.83 44.04 -11.88
C SER A 110 -13.85 43.11 -11.22
N LEU A 111 -15.06 43.64 -10.98
CA LEU A 111 -16.18 42.90 -10.41
C LEU A 111 -16.43 41.57 -11.11
N ALA A 112 -16.55 41.60 -12.43
CA ALA A 112 -16.78 40.37 -13.22
C ALA A 112 -15.68 39.35 -13.07
N LYS A 113 -14.41 39.76 -12.98
CA LYS A 113 -13.27 38.84 -12.81
C LYS A 113 -13.25 38.20 -11.43
N LEU A 114 -13.60 38.97 -10.37
CA LEU A 114 -13.71 38.46 -9.00
C LEU A 114 -14.77 37.36 -8.90
N ILE A 115 -15.99 37.64 -9.38
CA ILE A 115 -17.11 36.69 -9.31
C ILE A 115 -16.79 35.42 -10.10
N VAL A 116 -16.37 35.54 -11.37
CA VAL A 116 -16.04 34.37 -12.21
C VAL A 116 -14.90 33.54 -11.63
N THR A 117 -13.90 34.20 -11.03
CA THR A 117 -12.77 33.45 -10.41
C THR A 117 -13.23 32.71 -9.14
N ALA A 118 -14.08 33.35 -8.31
CA ALA A 118 -14.67 32.73 -7.13
C ALA A 118 -15.52 31.50 -7.51
N GLU A 119 -16.43 31.65 -8.49
CA GLU A 119 -17.27 30.56 -8.96
C GLU A 119 -16.43 29.35 -9.47
N ARG A 120 -15.42 29.60 -10.32
CA ARG A 120 -14.55 28.58 -10.84
C ARG A 120 -13.74 27.89 -9.73
N ALA A 121 -13.23 28.68 -8.78
CA ALA A 121 -12.46 28.11 -7.64
C ALA A 121 -13.35 27.23 -6.76
N ILE A 122 -14.59 27.66 -6.47
CA ILE A 122 -15.57 26.89 -5.70
C ILE A 122 -15.94 25.59 -6.44
N GLU A 123 -16.27 25.69 -7.74
CA GLU A 123 -16.66 24.55 -8.54
C GLU A 123 -15.51 23.54 -8.67
N HIS A 124 -14.31 24.03 -8.92
CA HIS A 124 -13.11 23.18 -8.94
C HIS A 124 -12.87 22.52 -7.58
N GLY A 125 -13.01 23.25 -6.47
CA GLY A 125 -12.91 22.71 -5.12
C GLY A 125 -13.96 21.62 -4.86
N ARG A 126 -15.22 21.88 -5.25
CA ARG A 126 -16.34 20.94 -5.11
C ARG A 126 -16.13 19.67 -5.94
N LEU A 127 -15.78 19.82 -7.22
CA LEU A 127 -15.49 18.68 -8.10
C LEU A 127 -14.31 17.85 -7.58
N HIS A 128 -13.29 18.52 -7.04
CA HIS A 128 -12.15 17.83 -6.44
C HIS A 128 -12.55 17.07 -5.17
N GLN A 129 -13.40 17.64 -4.34
CA GLN A 129 -13.92 17.04 -3.13
C GLN A 129 -14.92 15.92 -3.43
N GLU A 130 -15.82 16.10 -4.40
CA GLU A 130 -16.70 15.03 -4.89
C GLU A 130 -15.92 13.88 -5.51
N ASN A 131 -14.90 14.16 -6.32
CA ASN A 131 -14.01 13.16 -6.89
C ASN A 131 -13.21 12.42 -5.80
N ARG A 132 -12.76 13.14 -4.75
CA ARG A 132 -12.09 12.53 -3.58
C ARG A 132 -13.07 11.68 -2.76
N GLN A 133 -14.31 12.12 -2.57
CA GLN A 133 -15.37 11.33 -1.90
C GLN A 133 -15.81 10.14 -2.76
N LEU A 134 -15.96 10.30 -4.07
CA LEU A 134 -16.25 9.21 -4.99
C LEU A 134 -15.09 8.19 -5.04
N LYS A 135 -13.84 8.66 -4.97
CA LYS A 135 -12.66 7.82 -4.90
C LYS A 135 -12.46 7.16 -3.54
N GLN A 136 -12.83 7.83 -2.45
CA GLN A 136 -12.88 7.24 -1.10
C GLN A 136 -14.05 6.27 -0.92
N ASN A 137 -15.15 6.50 -1.63
CA ASN A 137 -16.34 5.65 -1.69
C ASN A 137 -16.31 4.66 -2.87
N GLN A 138 -15.31 4.69 -3.76
CA GLN A 138 -15.05 3.53 -4.58
C GLN A 138 -14.68 2.41 -3.59
N PRO A 139 -15.48 1.35 -3.49
CA PRO A 139 -15.08 0.19 -2.72
C PRO A 139 -13.69 -0.16 -3.24
N ASP A 140 -12.73 -0.38 -2.33
CA ASP A 140 -11.51 -1.07 -2.69
C ASP A 140 -11.89 -2.12 -3.70
N GLN A 141 -11.23 -2.17 -4.87
CA GLN A 141 -11.57 -3.19 -5.85
C GLN A 141 -11.45 -4.51 -5.13
N VAL A 142 -12.62 -4.98 -4.66
CA VAL A 142 -12.70 -6.08 -3.70
C VAL A 142 -12.31 -7.37 -4.40
N LEU A 143 -12.58 -7.43 -5.73
CA LEU A 143 -12.33 -8.60 -6.55
C LEU A 143 -10.93 -8.53 -7.21
N PRO A 144 -10.28 -9.67 -7.43
CA PRO A 144 -8.98 -9.75 -8.11
C PRO A 144 -8.99 -9.05 -9.48
N VAL A 145 -7.93 -8.25 -9.73
CA VAL A 145 -7.69 -7.54 -10.99
C VAL A 145 -7.12 -8.49 -12.03
N GLY A 146 -7.49 -8.33 -13.29
CA GLY A 146 -6.98 -9.07 -14.43
C GLY A 146 -8.06 -9.54 -15.39
N LYS A 147 -7.72 -9.68 -16.68
CA LYS A 147 -8.59 -10.13 -17.77
C LYS A 147 -8.30 -11.57 -18.19
N SER A 148 -7.25 -12.17 -17.68
CA SER A 148 -6.90 -13.56 -17.96
C SER A 148 -8.05 -14.51 -17.61
N LYS A 149 -8.12 -15.61 -18.30
CA LYS A 149 -9.12 -16.66 -18.03
C LYS A 149 -9.06 -17.13 -16.57
N MET A 150 -7.86 -17.20 -16.00
CA MET A 150 -7.65 -17.58 -14.59
C MET A 150 -8.29 -16.58 -13.63
N MET A 151 -8.10 -15.28 -13.85
CA MET A 151 -8.67 -14.23 -12.98
C MET A 151 -10.19 -14.14 -13.16
N VAL A 152 -10.72 -14.35 -14.36
CA VAL A 152 -12.16 -14.42 -14.60
C VAL A 152 -12.77 -15.58 -13.81
N GLN A 153 -12.21 -16.78 -13.94
CA GLN A 153 -12.67 -17.96 -13.20
C GLN A 153 -12.56 -17.79 -11.69
N LEU A 154 -11.49 -17.15 -11.21
CA LEU A 154 -11.32 -16.86 -9.79
C LEU A 154 -12.43 -15.93 -9.27
N ARG A 155 -12.77 -14.86 -10.02
CA ARG A 155 -13.89 -13.97 -9.66
C ARG A 155 -15.24 -14.69 -9.62
N GLU A 156 -15.54 -15.50 -10.63
CA GLU A 156 -16.76 -16.32 -10.63
C GLU A 156 -16.82 -17.28 -9.44
N THR A 157 -15.68 -17.86 -9.06
CA THR A 157 -15.58 -18.73 -7.89
C THR A 157 -15.86 -17.96 -6.59
N ILE A 158 -15.30 -16.75 -6.46
CA ILE A 158 -15.56 -15.86 -5.31
C ILE A 158 -17.06 -15.55 -5.22
N GLU A 159 -17.70 -15.14 -6.32
CA GLU A 159 -19.11 -14.79 -6.35
C GLU A 159 -20.02 -15.96 -5.98
N ARG A 160 -19.66 -17.17 -6.38
CA ARG A 160 -20.39 -18.39 -5.99
C ARG A 160 -20.21 -18.72 -4.52
N LEU A 161 -18.96 -18.75 -4.04
CA LEU A 161 -18.63 -19.16 -2.67
C LEU A 161 -18.98 -18.11 -1.61
N SER A 162 -19.13 -16.85 -2.01
CA SER A 162 -19.56 -15.79 -1.10
C SER A 162 -20.99 -15.99 -0.56
N LYS A 163 -21.81 -16.72 -1.30
CA LYS A 163 -23.21 -17.04 -0.91
C LYS A 163 -23.35 -18.13 0.15
N PHE A 164 -22.24 -18.76 0.55
CA PHE A 164 -22.23 -19.86 1.49
C PHE A 164 -21.37 -19.52 2.71
N THR A 165 -21.65 -20.18 3.85
CA THR A 165 -20.91 -20.02 5.11
C THR A 165 -19.87 -21.09 5.35
N MET A 166 -19.71 -22.04 4.43
CA MET A 166 -18.76 -23.15 4.57
C MET A 166 -17.31 -22.65 4.71
N PRO A 167 -16.46 -23.43 5.39
CA PRO A 167 -15.04 -23.15 5.48
C PRO A 167 -14.36 -23.13 4.09
N ILE A 168 -13.34 -22.31 3.96
CA ILE A 168 -12.58 -22.19 2.70
C ILE A 168 -11.09 -22.28 3.02
N LEU A 169 -10.38 -23.10 2.26
CA LEU A 169 -8.91 -23.15 2.27
C LEU A 169 -8.37 -22.39 1.05
N ILE A 170 -7.62 -21.31 1.28
CA ILE A 170 -6.97 -20.54 0.22
C ILE A 170 -5.47 -20.89 0.25
N THR A 171 -5.00 -21.46 -0.84
CA THR A 171 -3.59 -21.77 -1.06
C THR A 171 -2.98 -20.85 -2.11
N GLY A 172 -1.66 -20.75 -2.12
CA GLY A 172 -0.92 -19.95 -3.10
C GLY A 172 0.40 -19.45 -2.55
N GLU A 173 1.29 -19.03 -3.42
CA GLU A 173 2.62 -18.56 -3.07
C GLU A 173 2.60 -17.28 -2.21
N SER A 174 3.74 -16.98 -1.59
CA SER A 174 3.90 -15.73 -0.85
C SER A 174 3.67 -14.53 -1.78
N GLY A 175 2.90 -13.54 -1.31
CA GLY A 175 2.60 -12.34 -2.10
C GLY A 175 1.55 -12.51 -3.21
N SER A 176 0.93 -13.68 -3.39
CA SER A 176 -0.09 -13.94 -4.42
C SER A 176 -1.46 -13.27 -4.18
N GLY A 177 -1.68 -12.66 -3.01
CA GLY A 177 -2.92 -11.95 -2.70
C GLY A 177 -3.96 -12.76 -1.90
N ARG A 178 -3.57 -13.85 -1.21
CA ARG A 178 -4.46 -14.69 -0.39
C ARG A 178 -5.32 -13.91 0.60
N ARG A 179 -4.71 -12.93 1.32
CA ARG A 179 -5.45 -12.04 2.24
C ARG A 179 -6.48 -11.18 1.52
N HIS A 180 -6.13 -10.69 0.34
CA HIS A 180 -7.04 -9.91 -0.48
C HIS A 180 -8.24 -10.73 -0.91
N LEU A 181 -8.01 -11.98 -1.32
CA LEU A 181 -9.07 -12.93 -1.69
C LEU A 181 -10.00 -13.24 -0.51
N ALA A 182 -9.46 -13.46 0.70
CA ALA A 182 -10.28 -13.69 1.90
C ALA A 182 -11.16 -12.47 2.22
N LYS A 183 -10.62 -11.25 2.11
CA LYS A 183 -11.39 -10.01 2.24
C LYS A 183 -12.46 -9.88 1.16
N ALA A 184 -12.16 -10.26 -0.08
CA ALA A 184 -13.12 -10.28 -1.17
C ALA A 184 -14.31 -11.20 -0.88
N LEU A 185 -14.04 -12.43 -0.47
CA LEU A 185 -15.06 -13.42 -0.09
C LEU A 185 -15.96 -12.94 1.05
N HIS A 186 -15.43 -12.23 2.02
CA HIS A 186 -16.22 -11.66 3.10
C HIS A 186 -17.07 -10.47 2.62
N LYS A 187 -16.44 -9.47 1.97
CA LYS A 187 -17.11 -8.24 1.52
C LYS A 187 -18.21 -8.48 0.47
N THR A 188 -18.07 -9.52 -0.36
CA THR A 188 -19.11 -9.93 -1.33
C THR A 188 -20.12 -10.90 -0.75
N GLY A 189 -19.86 -11.44 0.44
CA GLY A 189 -20.63 -12.50 1.06
C GLY A 189 -21.81 -12.02 1.90
N ILE A 190 -22.59 -13.03 2.38
CA ILE A 190 -23.76 -12.80 3.23
C ILE A 190 -23.41 -12.25 4.62
N ARG A 191 -22.13 -12.36 5.04
CA ARG A 191 -21.62 -11.88 6.34
C ARG A 191 -20.90 -10.53 6.23
N LYS A 192 -21.04 -9.78 5.13
CA LYS A 192 -20.32 -8.54 4.85
C LYS A 192 -20.51 -7.42 5.88
N GLU A 193 -21.63 -7.44 6.60
CA GLU A 193 -21.97 -6.46 7.65
C GLU A 193 -21.45 -6.88 9.04
N PHE A 194 -20.94 -8.12 9.17
CA PHE A 194 -20.38 -8.63 10.42
C PHE A 194 -18.86 -8.47 10.46
N ALA A 195 -18.26 -8.81 11.60
CA ALA A 195 -16.81 -8.67 11.79
C ALA A 195 -16.01 -9.57 10.84
N LEU A 196 -14.92 -9.02 10.28
CA LEU A 196 -13.87 -9.75 9.61
C LEU A 196 -12.60 -9.62 10.44
N ILE A 197 -12.20 -10.69 11.09
CA ILE A 197 -11.00 -10.70 11.92
C ILE A 197 -9.95 -11.60 11.28
N GLU A 198 -8.74 -11.07 11.16
CA GLU A 198 -7.58 -11.80 10.68
C GLU A 198 -6.61 -12.05 11.83
N ILE A 199 -6.22 -13.31 12.02
CA ILE A 199 -5.22 -13.71 13.01
C ILE A 199 -4.12 -14.54 12.33
N SER A 200 -2.88 -14.40 12.78
CA SER A 200 -1.81 -15.30 12.37
C SER A 200 -1.81 -16.57 13.20
N ALA A 201 -1.31 -17.67 12.64
CA ALA A 201 -1.10 -18.91 13.42
C ALA A 201 -0.24 -18.66 14.67
N VAL A 202 0.78 -17.81 14.57
CA VAL A 202 1.66 -17.47 15.69
C VAL A 202 0.89 -16.77 16.82
N ASP A 203 0.02 -15.82 16.48
CA ASP A 203 -0.80 -15.14 17.48
C ASP A 203 -1.86 -16.06 18.07
N LEU A 204 -2.50 -16.91 17.25
CA LEU A 204 -3.45 -17.90 17.73
C LEU A 204 -2.79 -18.91 18.68
N ASN A 205 -1.57 -19.39 18.35
CA ASN A 205 -0.79 -20.27 19.24
C ASN A 205 -0.53 -19.62 20.59
N ARG A 206 -0.23 -18.30 20.61
CA ARG A 206 -0.05 -17.55 21.86
C ARG A 206 -1.35 -17.40 22.63
N TYR A 207 -2.48 -17.20 21.96
CA TYR A 207 -3.78 -17.01 22.59
C TYR A 207 -4.36 -18.31 23.19
N VAL A 208 -3.97 -19.45 22.67
CA VAL A 208 -4.37 -20.77 23.20
C VAL A 208 -3.58 -21.16 24.44
N GLN A 209 -2.44 -20.51 24.76
CA GLN A 209 -1.69 -20.72 26.00
C GLN A 209 -2.35 -19.99 27.18
N GLU A 210 -2.08 -20.44 28.42
CA GLU A 210 -2.74 -19.93 29.63
C GLU A 210 -2.75 -18.40 29.76
N GLU A 211 -1.63 -17.75 29.43
CA GLU A 211 -1.51 -16.28 29.46
C GLU A 211 -2.37 -15.57 28.38
N GLY A 212 -2.77 -16.27 27.34
CA GLY A 212 -3.49 -15.73 26.17
C GLY A 212 -5.01 -15.93 26.18
N TYR A 213 -5.58 -16.66 27.12
CA TYR A 213 -7.00 -17.04 27.08
C TYR A 213 -8.00 -15.88 27.08
N HIS A 214 -7.65 -14.76 27.71
CA HIS A 214 -8.51 -13.57 27.65
C HIS A 214 -8.60 -13.01 26.23
N GLN A 215 -7.48 -13.01 25.50
CA GLN A 215 -7.44 -12.57 24.11
C GLN A 215 -8.24 -13.53 23.22
N LEU A 216 -8.13 -14.84 23.44
CA LEU A 216 -8.90 -15.85 22.73
C LEU A 216 -10.41 -15.69 22.96
N ASN A 217 -10.83 -15.52 24.21
CA ASN A 217 -12.22 -15.31 24.54
C ASN A 217 -12.79 -14.03 23.92
N ASN A 218 -12.02 -12.94 23.91
CA ASN A 218 -12.41 -11.69 23.27
C ASN A 218 -12.52 -11.86 21.75
N LEU A 219 -11.52 -12.50 21.14
CA LEU A 219 -11.53 -12.82 19.71
C LEU A 219 -12.79 -13.60 19.30
N MET A 220 -13.15 -14.65 20.07
CA MET A 220 -14.31 -15.50 19.76
C MET A 220 -15.63 -14.73 19.90
N ARG A 221 -15.74 -13.85 20.90
CA ARG A 221 -16.94 -12.99 21.04
C ARG A 221 -17.06 -11.97 19.92
N GLU A 222 -15.95 -11.39 19.50
CA GLU A 222 -15.93 -10.35 18.48
C GLU A 222 -16.20 -10.91 17.08
N VAL A 223 -15.80 -12.17 16.82
CA VAL A 223 -15.96 -12.81 15.52
C VAL A 223 -17.29 -13.55 15.37
N ASP A 224 -18.09 -13.63 16.43
CA ASP A 224 -19.39 -14.33 16.38
C ASP A 224 -20.29 -13.73 15.29
N ASN A 225 -20.95 -14.59 14.52
CA ASN A 225 -21.67 -14.28 13.28
C ASN A 225 -20.79 -13.74 12.12
N GLY A 226 -19.49 -13.55 12.36
CA GLY A 226 -18.51 -12.97 11.44
C GLY A 226 -17.71 -13.99 10.64
N THR A 227 -16.51 -13.55 10.25
CA THR A 227 -15.55 -14.36 9.50
C THR A 227 -14.17 -14.27 10.16
N LEU A 228 -13.60 -15.41 10.52
CA LEU A 228 -12.25 -15.56 11.03
C LEU A 228 -11.32 -16.01 9.91
N VAL A 229 -10.30 -15.20 9.62
CA VAL A 229 -9.24 -15.54 8.66
C VAL A 229 -8.01 -15.96 9.44
N VAL A 230 -7.57 -17.19 9.29
CA VAL A 230 -6.36 -17.73 9.93
C VAL A 230 -5.25 -17.85 8.91
N SER A 231 -4.18 -17.07 9.08
CA SER A 231 -3.05 -17.07 8.17
C SER A 231 -1.89 -17.95 8.67
N HIS A 232 -1.13 -18.53 7.72
CA HIS A 232 -0.01 -19.43 7.98
C HIS A 232 -0.43 -20.72 8.72
N LEU A 233 -1.48 -21.39 8.24
CA LEU A 233 -2.00 -22.62 8.84
C LEU A 233 -0.94 -23.66 9.13
N GLU A 234 0.09 -23.75 8.29
CA GLU A 234 1.24 -24.63 8.44
C GLU A 234 2.05 -24.40 9.74
N GLN A 235 1.84 -23.29 10.44
CA GLN A 235 2.53 -22.93 11.68
C GLN A 235 1.67 -23.10 12.94
N LEU A 236 0.46 -23.66 12.82
CA LEU A 236 -0.41 -23.88 13.96
C LEU A 236 0.16 -24.95 14.90
N SER A 237 0.16 -24.65 16.20
CA SER A 237 0.43 -25.65 17.25
C SER A 237 -0.68 -26.70 17.31
N VAL A 238 -0.39 -27.84 17.92
CA VAL A 238 -1.38 -28.93 18.06
C VAL A 238 -2.62 -28.45 18.82
N GLU A 239 -2.45 -27.65 19.87
CA GLU A 239 -3.52 -27.06 20.68
C GLU A 239 -4.40 -26.12 19.85
N SER A 240 -3.80 -25.27 19.05
CA SER A 240 -4.54 -24.35 18.15
C SER A 240 -5.29 -25.11 17.07
N GLN A 241 -4.72 -26.19 16.55
CA GLN A 241 -5.40 -27.09 15.62
C GLN A 241 -6.62 -27.77 16.26
N HIS A 242 -6.53 -28.16 17.54
CA HIS A 242 -7.68 -28.69 18.30
C HIS A 242 -8.81 -27.67 18.41
N VAL A 243 -8.48 -26.44 18.87
CA VAL A 243 -9.49 -25.38 19.01
C VAL A 243 -10.21 -25.10 17.69
N LEU A 244 -9.47 -24.99 16.59
CA LEU A 244 -10.09 -24.76 15.27
C LEU A 244 -10.91 -25.95 14.79
N ALA A 245 -10.48 -27.17 15.05
CA ALA A 245 -11.22 -28.38 14.69
C ALA A 245 -12.55 -28.46 15.46
N ASP A 246 -12.56 -28.12 16.74
CA ASP A 246 -13.75 -28.12 17.58
C ASP A 246 -14.75 -27.05 17.15
N ILE A 247 -14.27 -25.84 16.85
CA ILE A 247 -15.12 -24.76 16.31
C ILE A 247 -15.76 -25.20 14.99
N LEU A 248 -14.98 -25.77 14.07
CA LEU A 248 -15.48 -26.25 12.77
C LEU A 248 -16.45 -27.42 12.89
N GLN A 249 -16.26 -28.28 13.89
CA GLN A 249 -17.08 -29.49 14.08
C GLN A 249 -18.38 -29.22 14.80
N TYR A 250 -18.30 -28.48 15.89
CA TYR A 250 -19.40 -28.38 16.85
C TYR A 250 -20.06 -26.99 16.85
N GLN A 251 -19.47 -26.01 16.16
CA GLN A 251 -19.86 -24.60 16.23
C GLN A 251 -19.94 -24.12 17.68
N ARG A 252 -18.99 -24.56 18.49
CA ARG A 252 -18.90 -24.28 19.91
C ARG A 252 -17.46 -23.98 20.28
N TYR A 253 -17.34 -23.18 21.31
CA TYR A 253 -16.07 -22.86 21.95
C TYR A 253 -16.25 -22.93 23.46
N GLN A 254 -15.37 -23.65 24.14
CA GLN A 254 -15.35 -23.68 25.59
C GLN A 254 -14.29 -22.70 26.11
N PRO A 255 -14.72 -21.59 26.76
CA PRO A 255 -13.77 -20.67 27.38
C PRO A 255 -12.95 -21.38 28.45
N HIS A 256 -11.66 -21.09 28.53
CA HIS A 256 -10.80 -21.64 29.57
C HIS A 256 -11.35 -21.28 30.98
N ALA A 257 -11.30 -22.23 31.90
CA ALA A 257 -11.85 -22.14 33.26
C ALA A 257 -13.39 -21.99 33.34
N SER A 258 -14.13 -22.11 32.25
CA SER A 258 -15.59 -22.17 32.25
C SER A 258 -16.07 -23.59 31.97
N LEU A 259 -17.13 -24.01 32.66
CA LEU A 259 -17.85 -25.26 32.37
C LEU A 259 -18.92 -25.06 31.29
N GLU A 260 -19.21 -23.81 30.91
CA GLU A 260 -20.23 -23.49 29.92
C GLU A 260 -19.61 -23.39 28.53
N GLU A 261 -20.16 -24.16 27.58
CA GLU A 261 -19.86 -24.03 26.17
C GLU A 261 -20.57 -22.80 25.57
N VAL A 262 -19.87 -22.03 24.76
CA VAL A 262 -20.44 -20.91 23.99
C VAL A 262 -20.71 -21.37 22.57
N ILE A 263 -21.94 -21.19 22.10
CA ILE A 263 -22.29 -21.44 20.70
C ILE A 263 -21.69 -20.31 19.87
N LEU A 264 -20.98 -20.67 18.78
CA LEU A 264 -20.32 -19.74 17.87
C LEU A 264 -20.77 -19.98 16.44
N ASP A 265 -21.32 -18.98 15.79
CA ASP A 265 -21.58 -19.03 14.34
C ASP A 265 -20.48 -18.26 13.59
N VAL A 266 -19.36 -18.91 13.31
CA VAL A 266 -18.20 -18.28 12.65
C VAL A 266 -17.85 -18.98 11.34
N ARG A 267 -17.61 -18.19 10.28
CA ARG A 267 -17.04 -18.69 9.04
C ARG A 267 -15.53 -18.66 9.15
N ILE A 268 -14.86 -19.80 8.92
CA ILE A 268 -13.39 -19.89 8.94
C ILE A 268 -12.86 -19.90 7.51
N ILE A 269 -11.86 -19.02 7.24
CA ILE A 269 -11.08 -19.00 6.01
C ILE A 269 -9.62 -19.24 6.39
N GLY A 270 -9.08 -20.36 5.97
CA GLY A 270 -7.69 -20.72 6.20
C GLY A 270 -6.78 -20.29 5.05
N LEU A 271 -5.61 -19.70 5.36
CA LEU A 271 -4.61 -19.31 4.37
C LEU A 271 -3.32 -20.10 4.58
N SER A 272 -2.84 -20.79 3.54
CA SER A 272 -1.56 -21.51 3.55
C SER A 272 -0.67 -21.13 2.37
N LYS A 273 0.66 -21.15 2.56
CA LYS A 273 1.65 -20.86 1.51
C LYS A 273 1.88 -22.00 0.55
N GLY A 274 1.62 -23.21 0.99
CA GLY A 274 2.01 -24.38 0.26
C GLY A 274 1.05 -25.56 0.42
N ASN A 275 1.55 -26.73 0.10
CA ASN A 275 0.82 -27.97 0.18
C ASN A 275 0.65 -28.43 1.63
N LEU A 276 -0.46 -28.11 2.25
CA LEU A 276 -0.80 -28.53 3.61
C LEU A 276 -0.88 -30.07 3.73
N GLU A 277 -1.11 -30.76 2.61
CA GLU A 277 -1.10 -32.25 2.57
C GLU A 277 0.25 -32.83 2.99
N HIS A 278 1.35 -32.15 2.65
CA HIS A 278 2.68 -32.57 3.08
C HIS A 278 2.80 -32.56 4.62
N HIS A 279 2.30 -31.51 5.28
CA HIS A 279 2.29 -31.41 6.74
C HIS A 279 1.38 -32.46 7.39
N VAL A 280 0.27 -32.82 6.75
CA VAL A 280 -0.63 -33.91 7.19
C VAL A 280 0.11 -35.25 7.12
N LEU A 281 0.79 -35.54 6.01
CA LEU A 281 1.54 -36.81 5.83
C LEU A 281 2.68 -36.98 6.84
N HIS A 282 3.28 -35.87 7.31
CA HIS A 282 4.35 -35.91 8.32
C HIS A 282 3.81 -35.82 9.76
N GLY A 283 2.49 -35.79 9.95
CA GLY A 283 1.89 -35.69 11.28
C GLY A 283 1.99 -34.33 11.95
N GLU A 284 2.42 -33.31 11.23
CA GLU A 284 2.55 -31.91 11.70
C GLU A 284 1.22 -31.17 11.69
N PHE A 285 0.28 -31.62 10.86
CA PHE A 285 -1.07 -31.05 10.74
C PHE A 285 -2.11 -32.15 10.82
N ARG A 286 -3.18 -31.89 11.59
CA ARG A 286 -4.26 -32.89 11.80
C ARG A 286 -5.04 -33.12 10.53
N GLU A 287 -5.26 -34.39 10.20
CA GLU A 287 -6.01 -34.78 9.01
C GLU A 287 -7.49 -34.37 9.09
N ASP A 288 -8.13 -34.49 10.26
CA ASP A 288 -9.53 -34.13 10.45
C ASP A 288 -9.79 -32.62 10.26
N LEU A 289 -8.88 -31.77 10.76
CA LEU A 289 -8.93 -30.33 10.53
C LEU A 289 -8.70 -29.99 9.05
N TYR A 290 -7.73 -30.65 8.41
CA TYR A 290 -7.45 -30.45 6.99
C TYR A 290 -8.67 -30.79 6.12
N GLN A 291 -9.30 -31.94 6.33
CA GLN A 291 -10.46 -32.36 5.57
C GLN A 291 -11.66 -31.39 5.73
N ARG A 292 -11.83 -30.82 6.93
CA ARG A 292 -12.87 -29.80 7.18
C ARG A 292 -12.59 -28.47 6.50
N LEU A 293 -11.33 -28.03 6.43
CA LEU A 293 -10.92 -26.82 5.73
C LEU A 293 -10.94 -26.99 4.21
N LYS A 294 -10.59 -28.19 3.70
CA LYS A 294 -10.50 -28.51 2.28
C LYS A 294 -11.86 -28.71 1.58
N VAL A 295 -12.98 -28.44 2.23
CA VAL A 295 -14.32 -28.56 1.60
C VAL A 295 -14.38 -27.73 0.32
N MET A 296 -13.85 -26.52 0.33
CA MET A 296 -13.73 -25.64 -0.85
C MET A 296 -12.30 -25.07 -0.94
N PRO A 297 -11.39 -25.80 -1.58
CA PRO A 297 -10.05 -25.30 -1.82
C PRO A 297 -10.06 -24.27 -2.96
N ILE A 298 -9.34 -23.17 -2.77
CA ILE A 298 -9.06 -22.16 -3.80
C ILE A 298 -7.56 -22.03 -3.88
N ASP A 299 -6.99 -22.31 -5.05
CA ASP A 299 -5.60 -22.07 -5.32
C ASP A 299 -5.42 -20.78 -6.13
N ILE A 300 -4.61 -19.86 -5.62
CA ILE A 300 -4.32 -18.60 -6.30
C ILE A 300 -3.10 -18.80 -7.19
N PRO A 301 -3.23 -18.60 -8.49
CA PRO A 301 -2.12 -18.76 -9.41
C PRO A 301 -1.01 -17.74 -9.13
N ALA A 302 0.24 -18.16 -9.31
CA ALA A 302 1.37 -17.25 -9.23
C ALA A 302 1.34 -16.25 -10.41
N LEU A 303 1.83 -15.02 -10.17
CA LEU A 303 1.78 -13.93 -11.17
C LEU A 303 2.43 -14.31 -12.50
N ARG A 304 3.48 -15.14 -12.47
CA ARG A 304 4.14 -15.66 -13.69
C ARG A 304 3.25 -16.56 -14.56
N GLN A 305 2.13 -17.06 -14.03
CA GLN A 305 1.18 -17.90 -14.78
C GLN A 305 0.12 -17.08 -15.52
N HIS A 306 -0.02 -15.79 -15.19
CA HIS A 306 -0.97 -14.87 -15.82
C HIS A 306 -0.33 -13.49 -16.10
N THR A 307 0.85 -13.47 -16.69
CA THR A 307 1.62 -12.25 -17.00
C THR A 307 0.90 -11.30 -17.96
N GLU A 308 -0.11 -11.78 -18.67
CA GLU A 308 -1.01 -10.98 -19.51
C GLU A 308 -1.79 -9.92 -18.72
N ASP A 309 -2.00 -10.14 -17.41
CA ASP A 309 -2.70 -9.21 -16.52
C ASP A 309 -1.79 -8.09 -15.97
N ILE A 310 -0.47 -8.18 -16.18
CA ILE A 310 0.49 -7.21 -15.62
C ILE A 310 0.19 -5.75 -16.02
N PRO A 311 -0.16 -5.41 -17.29
CA PRO A 311 -0.49 -4.04 -17.63
C PRO A 311 -1.66 -3.47 -16.82
N GLU A 312 -2.71 -4.26 -16.63
CA GLU A 312 -3.89 -3.85 -15.86
C GLU A 312 -3.58 -3.75 -14.36
N LEU A 313 -2.75 -4.66 -13.84
CA LEU A 313 -2.25 -4.58 -12.47
C LEU A 313 -1.36 -3.37 -12.23
N VAL A 314 -0.51 -2.99 -13.20
CA VAL A 314 0.31 -1.78 -13.14
C VAL A 314 -0.59 -0.55 -13.06
N GLU A 315 -1.57 -0.43 -13.96
CA GLU A 315 -2.52 0.68 -13.98
C GLU A 315 -3.28 0.79 -12.65
N TYR A 316 -3.77 -0.35 -12.14
CA TYR A 316 -4.46 -0.43 -10.86
C TYR A 316 -3.57 0.05 -9.69
N PHE A 317 -2.31 -0.42 -9.60
CA PHE A 317 -1.42 0.00 -8.52
C PHE A 317 -0.99 1.46 -8.65
N VAL A 318 -0.73 1.96 -9.85
CA VAL A 318 -0.44 3.37 -10.09
C VAL A 318 -1.61 4.24 -9.62
N GLU A 319 -2.84 3.92 -10.04
CA GLU A 319 -4.03 4.64 -9.62
C GLU A 319 -4.25 4.57 -8.11
N HIS A 320 -4.01 3.41 -7.49
CA HIS A 320 -4.08 3.21 -6.06
C HIS A 320 -3.12 4.15 -5.29
N PHE A 321 -1.86 4.20 -5.68
CA PHE A 321 -0.86 5.03 -5.00
C PHE A 321 -1.06 6.53 -5.25
N VAL A 322 -1.42 6.92 -6.47
CA VAL A 322 -1.75 8.31 -6.79
C VAL A 322 -2.95 8.79 -5.98
N THR A 323 -3.99 7.97 -5.88
CA THR A 323 -5.24 8.35 -5.20
C THR A 323 -5.12 8.35 -3.68
N ARG A 324 -4.42 7.36 -3.09
CA ARG A 324 -4.37 7.17 -1.63
C ARG A 324 -3.15 7.79 -0.97
N GLU A 325 -2.01 7.75 -1.63
CA GLU A 325 -0.75 8.25 -1.08
C GLU A 325 -0.35 9.62 -1.65
N GLY A 326 -1.11 10.12 -2.64
CA GLY A 326 -0.85 11.42 -3.27
C GLY A 326 0.42 11.46 -4.10
N LEU A 327 0.89 10.28 -4.58
CA LEU A 327 2.08 10.21 -5.40
C LEU A 327 1.80 10.78 -6.80
N GLU A 328 2.85 11.30 -7.46
CA GLU A 328 2.74 11.80 -8.82
C GLU A 328 2.43 10.65 -9.80
N TYR A 329 1.48 10.88 -10.71
CA TYR A 329 1.16 9.90 -11.77
C TYR A 329 2.33 9.78 -12.74
N ARG A 330 2.73 8.54 -13.05
CA ARG A 330 3.74 8.24 -14.06
C ARG A 330 3.21 7.21 -15.04
N HIS A 331 3.33 7.49 -16.31
CA HIS A 331 2.93 6.56 -17.37
C HIS A 331 4.02 5.49 -17.60
N PHE A 332 3.61 4.23 -17.68
CA PHE A 332 4.50 3.10 -17.99
C PHE A 332 4.49 2.85 -19.48
N SER A 333 5.60 3.10 -20.17
CA SER A 333 5.75 2.88 -21.62
C SER A 333 5.51 1.41 -21.98
N VAL A 334 5.10 1.14 -23.22
CA VAL A 334 4.88 -0.24 -23.71
C VAL A 334 6.12 -1.13 -23.54
N PRO A 335 7.35 -0.66 -23.85
CA PRO A 335 8.57 -1.43 -23.55
C PRO A 335 8.75 -1.76 -22.07
N ALA A 336 8.44 -0.81 -21.16
CA ALA A 336 8.49 -1.03 -19.71
C ALA A 336 7.51 -2.12 -19.26
N GLN A 337 6.27 -2.07 -19.74
CA GLN A 337 5.26 -3.11 -19.45
C GLN A 337 5.68 -4.49 -19.99
N ASN A 338 6.32 -4.56 -21.16
CA ASN A 338 6.84 -5.81 -21.72
C ASN A 338 8.01 -6.38 -20.87
N ALA A 339 8.89 -5.53 -20.34
CA ALA A 339 9.94 -5.95 -19.42
C ALA A 339 9.34 -6.55 -18.14
N LEU A 340 8.30 -5.93 -17.58
CA LEU A 340 7.59 -6.46 -16.41
C LEU A 340 6.94 -7.83 -16.68
N ARG A 341 6.40 -8.06 -17.89
CA ARG A 341 5.82 -9.36 -18.28
C ARG A 341 6.83 -10.50 -18.36
N GLN A 342 8.09 -10.19 -18.66
CA GLN A 342 9.17 -11.18 -18.80
C GLN A 342 9.84 -11.57 -17.50
N TYR A 343 9.58 -10.83 -16.42
CA TYR A 343 10.18 -11.10 -15.13
C TYR A 343 9.45 -12.21 -14.37
N GLY A 344 10.19 -12.96 -13.53
CA GLY A 344 9.69 -14.19 -12.91
C GLY A 344 8.78 -14.01 -11.69
N TRP A 345 8.75 -12.83 -11.08
CA TRP A 345 7.87 -12.44 -9.96
C TRP A 345 7.85 -13.46 -8.80
N ALA A 346 9.00 -13.78 -8.26
CA ALA A 346 9.11 -14.71 -7.12
C ALA A 346 8.30 -14.25 -5.88
N GLY A 347 8.19 -12.94 -5.66
CA GLY A 347 7.35 -12.33 -4.62
C GLY A 347 5.94 -11.95 -5.08
N ASN A 348 5.52 -12.36 -6.30
CA ASN A 348 4.18 -12.19 -6.85
C ASN A 348 3.67 -10.73 -6.84
N LEU A 349 2.37 -10.52 -6.59
CA LEU A 349 1.72 -9.20 -6.56
C LEU A 349 2.37 -8.23 -5.57
N LYS A 350 2.88 -8.75 -4.44
CA LYS A 350 3.51 -7.89 -3.43
C LYS A 350 4.83 -7.30 -3.94
N GLU A 351 5.59 -8.08 -4.70
CA GLU A 351 6.83 -7.61 -5.34
C GLU A 351 6.53 -6.58 -6.42
N LEU A 352 5.53 -6.85 -7.29
CA LEU A 352 5.08 -5.91 -8.30
C LEU A 352 4.61 -4.59 -7.67
N GLN A 353 3.77 -4.65 -6.63
CA GLN A 353 3.29 -3.49 -5.88
C GLN A 353 4.44 -2.65 -5.33
N ASN A 354 5.42 -3.29 -4.66
CA ASN A 354 6.57 -2.61 -4.09
C ASN A 354 7.46 -1.96 -5.17
N LEU A 355 7.62 -2.63 -6.31
CA LEU A 355 8.38 -2.08 -7.44
C LEU A 355 7.70 -0.81 -7.98
N ILE A 356 6.40 -0.86 -8.23
CA ILE A 356 5.63 0.29 -8.75
C ILE A 356 5.71 1.45 -7.76
N GLN A 357 5.45 1.22 -6.47
CA GLN A 357 5.53 2.26 -5.45
C GLN A 357 6.92 2.92 -5.42
N ARG A 358 7.99 2.12 -5.47
CA ARG A 358 9.37 2.64 -5.51
C ARG A 358 9.64 3.48 -6.76
N LEU A 359 9.14 3.07 -7.93
CA LEU A 359 9.31 3.82 -9.17
C LEU A 359 8.55 5.16 -9.14
N LEU A 360 7.35 5.19 -8.54
CA LEU A 360 6.58 6.42 -8.37
C LEU A 360 7.26 7.41 -7.40
N ILE A 361 7.87 6.91 -6.33
CA ILE A 361 8.54 7.76 -5.32
C ILE A 361 9.89 8.32 -5.82
N LEU A 362 10.68 7.51 -6.51
CA LEU A 362 12.07 7.84 -6.82
C LEU A 362 12.28 8.44 -8.21
N GLY A 363 11.32 8.31 -9.11
CA GLY A 363 11.47 8.75 -10.50
C GLY A 363 10.57 9.93 -10.85
N SER A 364 10.79 10.50 -12.04
CA SER A 364 9.98 11.57 -12.63
C SER A 364 9.76 11.31 -14.12
N GLY A 365 8.65 11.82 -14.69
CA GLY A 365 8.27 11.57 -16.07
C GLY A 365 7.88 10.12 -16.36
N ASP A 366 7.90 9.70 -17.64
CA ASP A 366 7.49 8.35 -18.05
C ASP A 366 8.47 7.28 -17.57
N VAL A 367 7.92 6.12 -17.15
CA VAL A 367 8.72 4.94 -16.77
C VAL A 367 9.19 4.21 -18.01
N THR A 368 10.51 4.07 -18.16
CA THR A 368 11.15 3.44 -19.30
C THR A 368 11.59 1.99 -19.02
N ASP A 369 11.85 1.22 -20.07
CA ASP A 369 12.40 -0.14 -20.00
C ASP A 369 13.74 -0.19 -19.23
N SER A 370 14.62 0.78 -19.47
CA SER A 370 15.91 0.86 -18.77
C SER A 370 15.76 1.08 -17.27
N GLU A 371 14.79 1.90 -16.85
CA GLU A 371 14.48 2.14 -15.43
C GLU A 371 13.96 0.86 -14.76
N ILE A 372 13.06 0.11 -15.44
CA ILE A 372 12.57 -1.18 -14.95
C ILE A 372 13.72 -2.17 -14.77
N LYS A 373 14.56 -2.36 -15.78
CA LYS A 373 15.70 -3.29 -15.72
C LYS A 373 16.64 -2.96 -14.56
N ASN A 374 16.99 -1.68 -14.40
CA ASN A 374 17.82 -1.23 -13.29
C ASN A 374 17.19 -1.45 -11.92
N ALA A 375 15.87 -1.27 -11.82
CA ALA A 375 15.14 -1.48 -10.59
C ALA A 375 15.02 -2.97 -10.22
N LEU A 376 14.86 -3.87 -11.20
CA LEU A 376 14.81 -5.31 -11.02
C LEU A 376 16.18 -5.89 -10.62
N ILE A 377 17.27 -5.48 -11.26
CA ILE A 377 18.64 -5.93 -10.89
C ILE A 377 18.97 -5.56 -9.44
N LYS A 378 18.56 -4.38 -8.97
CA LYS A 378 18.75 -3.98 -7.57
C LYS A 378 17.95 -4.86 -6.60
N THR A 379 16.82 -5.39 -7.03
CA THR A 379 15.97 -6.26 -6.21
C THR A 379 16.58 -7.66 -6.08
N GLU A 380 17.15 -8.21 -7.17
CA GLU A 380 17.86 -9.50 -7.15
C GLU A 380 19.09 -9.45 -6.22
N ASN A 381 19.90 -8.40 -6.33
CA ASN A 381 21.06 -8.22 -5.45
C ASN A 381 20.70 -8.04 -3.97
N THR A 382 19.49 -7.52 -3.66
CA THR A 382 19.00 -7.39 -2.27
C THR A 382 18.41 -8.71 -1.76
N ALA A 383 17.85 -9.53 -2.64
CA ALA A 383 17.31 -10.85 -2.29
C ALA A 383 18.43 -11.86 -2.05
N GLU A 384 19.54 -11.79 -2.80
CA GLU A 384 20.72 -12.62 -2.54
C GLU A 384 21.45 -12.24 -1.25
N SER A 385 21.39 -10.99 -0.81
CA SER A 385 21.99 -10.54 0.46
C SER A 385 21.16 -10.87 1.71
N THR A 386 19.94 -11.34 1.55
CA THR A 386 19.07 -11.87 2.63
C THR A 386 18.84 -13.38 2.50
N SER A 387 19.77 -14.14 1.92
CA SER A 387 19.79 -15.57 2.12
C SER A 387 19.93 -15.81 3.62
N ALA A 388 18.84 -16.17 4.27
CA ALA A 388 18.80 -16.53 5.68
C ALA A 388 19.93 -17.56 5.90
N ILE A 389 20.82 -17.26 6.84
CA ILE A 389 21.86 -18.21 7.24
C ILE A 389 21.11 -19.47 7.66
N ASP A 390 21.29 -20.53 6.88
CA ASP A 390 20.68 -21.82 7.17
C ASP A 390 21.32 -22.37 8.46
N THR A 391 20.64 -22.18 9.58
CA THR A 391 21.10 -22.61 10.90
C THR A 391 20.95 -24.12 11.11
N THR A 392 20.41 -24.86 10.14
CA THR A 392 20.28 -26.34 10.18
C THR A 392 21.56 -27.06 9.73
N VAL A 393 22.46 -26.33 9.04
CA VAL A 393 23.77 -26.88 8.63
C VAL A 393 24.86 -26.61 9.68
N LEU A 394 25.84 -27.50 9.75
CA LEU A 394 26.98 -27.32 10.65
C LEU A 394 27.74 -26.00 10.30
N LEU A 395 28.22 -25.30 11.32
CA LEU A 395 28.95 -24.02 11.13
C LEU A 395 30.12 -24.17 10.14
N LYS A 396 30.77 -25.32 10.11
CA LYS A 396 31.85 -25.63 9.16
C LYS A 396 31.33 -25.59 7.71
N GLU A 397 30.21 -26.24 7.45
CA GLU A 397 29.62 -26.30 6.10
C GLU A 397 29.09 -24.94 5.66
N ALA A 398 28.46 -24.18 6.57
CA ALA A 398 28.02 -22.81 6.30
C ALA A 398 29.21 -21.90 5.95
N LYS A 399 30.33 -22.02 6.67
CA LYS A 399 31.56 -21.28 6.39
C LYS A 399 32.17 -21.69 5.05
N ASP A 400 32.23 -22.97 4.73
CA ASP A 400 32.79 -23.47 3.47
C ASP A 400 31.94 -23.00 2.27
N ARG A 401 30.60 -22.96 2.38
CA ARG A 401 29.70 -22.43 1.37
C ARG A 401 29.91 -20.93 1.14
N LEU A 402 30.01 -20.14 2.22
CA LEU A 402 30.25 -18.70 2.14
C LEU A 402 31.61 -18.40 1.48
N GLU A 403 32.65 -19.09 1.89
CA GLU A 403 34.00 -18.97 1.31
C GLU A 403 34.02 -19.35 -0.17
N ALA A 404 33.31 -20.42 -0.54
CA ALA A 404 33.19 -20.86 -1.93
C ALA A 404 32.48 -19.77 -2.79
N SER A 405 31.36 -19.26 -2.33
CA SER A 405 30.60 -18.19 -3.02
C SER A 405 31.47 -16.94 -3.19
N TYR A 406 32.12 -16.46 -2.14
CA TYR A 406 32.99 -15.29 -2.17
C TYR A 406 34.16 -15.44 -3.14
N LEU A 407 34.87 -16.57 -3.09
CA LEU A 407 36.02 -16.80 -3.95
C LEU A 407 35.64 -17.02 -5.41
N SER A 408 34.49 -17.67 -5.69
CA SER A 408 33.96 -17.84 -7.04
C SER A 408 33.57 -16.48 -7.66
N GLN A 409 32.91 -15.62 -6.90
CA GLN A 409 32.57 -14.26 -7.34
C GLN A 409 33.82 -13.44 -7.63
N LEU A 410 34.80 -13.45 -6.73
CA LEU A 410 36.04 -12.70 -6.88
C LEU A 410 36.86 -13.19 -8.08
N LEU A 411 36.87 -14.51 -8.36
CA LEU A 411 37.49 -15.09 -9.54
C LEU A 411 36.80 -14.65 -10.84
N ARG A 412 35.47 -14.55 -10.87
CA ARG A 412 34.72 -14.01 -12.02
C ARG A 412 35.09 -12.57 -12.28
N GLU A 413 35.12 -11.70 -11.24
CA GLU A 413 35.48 -10.30 -11.34
C GLU A 413 36.94 -10.07 -11.81
N THR A 414 37.85 -10.98 -11.47
CA THR A 414 39.27 -10.91 -11.86
C THR A 414 39.57 -11.70 -13.15
N GLY A 415 38.54 -12.21 -13.85
CA GLY A 415 38.71 -12.98 -15.07
C GLY A 415 39.53 -14.27 -14.90
N GLY A 416 39.46 -14.91 -13.74
CA GLY A 416 40.22 -16.13 -13.41
C GLY A 416 41.69 -15.90 -12.99
N ASN A 417 42.09 -14.65 -12.79
CA ASN A 417 43.46 -14.30 -12.39
C ASN A 417 43.69 -14.54 -10.90
N VAL A 418 44.21 -15.69 -10.56
CA VAL A 418 44.45 -16.16 -9.17
C VAL A 418 45.38 -15.20 -8.40
N SER A 419 46.35 -14.57 -9.06
CA SER A 419 47.26 -13.64 -8.40
C SER A 419 46.56 -12.35 -7.95
N GLU A 420 45.66 -11.80 -8.79
CA GLU A 420 44.85 -10.63 -8.46
C GLU A 420 43.78 -10.99 -7.43
N THR A 421 43.16 -12.17 -7.55
CA THR A 421 42.22 -12.70 -6.56
C THR A 421 42.86 -12.85 -5.19
N ALA A 422 44.08 -13.35 -5.10
CA ALA A 422 44.85 -13.50 -3.86
C ALA A 422 45.08 -12.10 -3.20
N LYS A 423 45.48 -11.13 -4.00
CA LYS A 423 45.68 -9.76 -3.52
C LYS A 423 44.40 -9.13 -2.98
N ARG A 424 43.29 -9.26 -3.70
CA ARG A 424 41.99 -8.70 -3.28
C ARG A 424 41.36 -9.45 -2.09
N SER A 425 41.56 -10.75 -2.02
CA SER A 425 41.02 -11.54 -0.89
C SER A 425 41.87 -11.46 0.38
N GLY A 426 43.06 -10.87 0.32
CA GLY A 426 44.02 -10.83 1.43
C GLY A 426 44.59 -12.19 1.81
N ILE A 427 44.47 -13.20 0.92
CA ILE A 427 44.97 -14.58 1.13
C ILE A 427 46.24 -14.74 0.33
N ASP A 428 47.29 -15.37 0.95
CA ASP A 428 48.50 -15.76 0.23
C ASP A 428 48.16 -16.69 -0.95
N ARG A 429 48.81 -16.47 -2.10
CA ARG A 429 48.56 -17.20 -3.36
C ARG A 429 48.60 -18.73 -3.18
N THR A 430 49.53 -19.23 -2.39
CA THR A 430 49.67 -20.68 -2.13
C THR A 430 48.51 -21.22 -1.30
N ASN A 431 48.08 -20.45 -0.31
CA ASN A 431 46.92 -20.75 0.53
C ASN A 431 45.61 -20.66 -0.25
N LEU A 432 45.50 -19.68 -1.16
CA LEU A 432 44.32 -19.55 -2.03
C LEU A 432 44.16 -20.77 -2.96
N TYR A 433 45.26 -21.23 -3.62
CA TYR A 433 45.21 -22.43 -4.44
C TYR A 433 44.77 -23.69 -3.67
N ARG A 434 45.28 -23.84 -2.45
CA ARG A 434 44.91 -24.98 -1.59
C ARG A 434 43.43 -24.89 -1.18
N LYS A 435 42.95 -23.67 -0.91
CA LYS A 435 41.56 -23.40 -0.52
C LYS A 435 40.59 -23.61 -1.68
N LEU A 436 40.90 -23.11 -2.88
CA LEU A 436 40.12 -23.38 -4.09
C LEU A 436 40.01 -24.88 -4.38
N LYS A 437 41.10 -25.62 -4.25
CA LYS A 437 41.10 -27.06 -4.43
C LYS A 437 40.26 -27.79 -3.38
N SER A 438 40.30 -27.38 -2.11
CA SER A 438 39.46 -27.95 -1.04
C SER A 438 37.97 -27.66 -1.20
N LEU A 439 37.63 -26.53 -1.82
CA LEU A 439 36.25 -26.12 -2.09
C LEU A 439 35.74 -26.62 -3.48
N GLY A 440 36.57 -27.30 -4.25
CA GLY A 440 36.21 -27.83 -5.57
C GLY A 440 36.06 -26.79 -6.67
N ILE A 441 36.66 -25.59 -6.51
CA ILE A 441 36.56 -24.46 -7.45
C ILE A 441 37.70 -24.51 -8.45
N ASP A 442 37.40 -24.60 -9.75
CA ASP A 442 38.40 -24.46 -10.83
C ASP A 442 38.63 -23.00 -11.17
N PRO A 443 39.87 -22.44 -10.99
CA PRO A 443 40.17 -21.08 -11.33
C PRO A 443 39.92 -20.67 -12.79
N LYS A 444 39.93 -21.63 -13.72
CA LYS A 444 39.68 -21.40 -15.15
C LYS A 444 38.22 -21.47 -15.54
N ASN A 445 37.40 -22.05 -14.69
CA ASN A 445 35.95 -22.13 -14.92
C ASN A 445 35.21 -21.99 -13.57
N PRO A 446 35.18 -20.79 -12.98
CA PRO A 446 34.49 -20.55 -11.72
C PRO A 446 32.98 -20.64 -11.97
N ILE A 447 32.38 -21.75 -11.51
CA ILE A 447 30.93 -22.03 -11.61
C ILE A 447 30.13 -21.02 -10.82
#